data_2898dc4c7d1b2ee7b5196d960120794f
#
_entry.id   2898dc4c7d1b2ee7b5196d960120794f
#
_cell.length_a   1.000
_cell.length_b   1.000
_cell.length_c   1.000
_cell.angle_alpha   90.00
_cell.angle_beta   90.00
_cell.angle_gamma   90.00
#
_symmetry.space_group_name_H-M   'P 1'
#
loop_
_entity.id
_entity.type
_entity.pdbx_description
1 polymer ?
#
loop_
_entity_poly.entity_id
_entity_poly.type
_entity_poly.pdbx_seq_one_letter_code
_entity_poly.pdbx_strand_id
1 'polypeptide(L)'
;MRGEGQFGIAECYEQMAVDAGPVKGEGYFEQAFRAYQVVFENYPESGRVGDAVAKMANYYYRKKDYRRAIDVFENVLGDHPDAGFLDVILFNYGRCLYRVNRKGDARRQFDQIIEEFPDSNLATEAKRISDALAKAGY
;
A
#
# COMPACT_ATOMS: atom_id res chain seq x y z
N MET A 1 -21.29 -6.04 6.67
CA MET A 1 -20.88 -6.21 5.27
C MET A 1 -19.80 -7.29 5.17
N ARG A 2 -19.82 -8.06 4.09
CA ARG A 2 -18.90 -9.20 3.92
C ARG A 2 -17.42 -8.82 3.92
N GLY A 3 -17.08 -7.72 3.26
CA GLY A 3 -15.70 -7.23 3.21
C GLY A 3 -15.15 -6.84 4.57
N GLU A 4 -15.98 -6.29 5.45
CA GLU A 4 -15.58 -5.93 6.81
C GLU A 4 -15.23 -7.18 7.63
N GLY A 5 -16.02 -8.25 7.53
CA GLY A 5 -15.75 -9.50 8.24
C GLY A 5 -14.43 -10.13 7.79
N GLN A 6 -14.18 -10.17 6.48
CA GLN A 6 -12.96 -10.71 5.92
C GLN A 6 -11.73 -9.89 6.33
N PHE A 7 -11.86 -8.56 6.36
CA PHE A 7 -10.80 -7.68 6.81
C PHE A 7 -10.46 -7.95 8.29
N GLY A 8 -11.48 -8.15 9.14
CA GLY A 8 -11.26 -8.51 10.54
C GLY A 8 -10.49 -9.81 10.73
N ILE A 9 -10.77 -10.81 9.91
CA ILE A 9 -10.02 -12.08 9.90
C ILE A 9 -8.55 -11.83 9.57
N ALA A 10 -8.28 -11.02 8.55
CA ALA A 10 -6.92 -10.68 8.16
C ALA A 10 -6.17 -9.96 9.28
N GLU A 11 -6.81 -9.01 9.97
CA GLU A 11 -6.20 -8.31 11.10
C GLU A 11 -5.88 -9.27 12.25
N CYS A 12 -6.73 -10.26 12.50
CA CYS A 12 -6.46 -11.27 13.53
C CYS A 12 -5.20 -12.07 13.19
N TYR A 13 -5.04 -12.53 11.96
CA TYR A 13 -3.83 -13.25 11.55
C TYR A 13 -2.59 -12.37 11.65
N GLU A 14 -2.71 -11.10 11.29
CA GLU A 14 -1.59 -10.14 11.41
C GLU A 14 -1.16 -9.98 12.86
N GLN A 15 -2.11 -9.85 13.78
CA GLN A 15 -1.82 -9.74 15.21
C GLN A 15 -1.19 -11.03 15.74
N MET A 16 -1.68 -12.18 15.34
CA MET A 16 -1.10 -13.48 15.70
C MET A 16 0.35 -13.59 15.22
N ALA A 17 0.65 -13.06 14.03
CA ALA A 17 2.00 -13.05 13.49
C ALA A 17 2.95 -12.22 14.36
N VAL A 18 2.50 -11.05 14.80
CA VAL A 18 3.27 -10.18 15.69
C VAL A 18 3.54 -10.87 17.02
N ASP A 19 2.51 -11.48 17.61
CA ASP A 19 2.60 -12.14 18.93
C ASP A 19 3.47 -13.39 18.88
N ALA A 20 3.49 -14.12 17.76
CA ALA A 20 4.24 -15.36 17.62
C ALA A 20 5.75 -15.16 17.37
N GLY A 21 6.15 -13.95 17.01
CA GLY A 21 7.55 -13.63 16.74
C GLY A 21 7.99 -13.95 15.32
N PRO A 22 9.29 -13.65 14.97
CA PRO A 22 9.72 -13.63 13.58
C PRO A 22 9.68 -14.99 12.85
N VAL A 23 9.94 -16.09 13.53
CA VAL A 23 9.98 -17.41 12.88
C VAL A 23 8.59 -18.01 12.72
N LYS A 24 7.82 -18.06 13.81
CA LYS A 24 6.44 -18.60 13.80
C LYS A 24 5.47 -17.63 13.18
N GLY A 25 5.73 -16.32 13.28
CA GLY A 25 4.87 -15.27 12.76
C GLY A 25 4.76 -15.26 11.25
N GLU A 26 5.74 -15.81 10.53
CA GLU A 26 5.75 -15.81 9.07
C GLU A 26 4.50 -16.52 8.48
N GLY A 27 4.12 -17.67 9.02
CA GLY A 27 2.93 -18.36 8.58
C GLY A 27 1.66 -17.55 8.81
N TYR A 28 1.57 -16.84 9.92
CA TYR A 28 0.44 -15.98 10.22
C TYR A 28 0.38 -14.76 9.30
N PHE A 29 1.52 -14.20 8.92
CA PHE A 29 1.57 -13.12 7.93
C PHE A 29 1.06 -13.58 6.58
N GLU A 30 1.41 -14.79 6.14
CA GLU A 30 0.88 -15.35 4.89
C GLU A 30 -0.62 -15.52 4.95
N GLN A 31 -1.17 -16.00 6.07
CA GLN A 31 -2.62 -16.13 6.25
C GLN A 31 -3.30 -14.75 6.23
N ALA A 32 -2.72 -13.76 6.89
CA ALA A 32 -3.21 -12.39 6.86
C ALA A 32 -3.23 -11.85 5.43
N PHE A 33 -2.14 -12.04 4.70
CA PHE A 33 -2.03 -11.61 3.31
C PHE A 33 -3.14 -12.21 2.45
N ARG A 34 -3.36 -13.53 2.57
CA ARG A 34 -4.42 -14.21 1.80
C ARG A 34 -5.81 -13.68 2.14
N ALA A 35 -6.05 -13.37 3.42
CA ALA A 35 -7.33 -12.83 3.85
C ALA A 35 -7.55 -11.40 3.31
N TYR A 36 -6.50 -10.57 3.28
CA TYR A 36 -6.57 -9.25 2.65
C TYR A 36 -6.80 -9.35 1.15
N GLN A 37 -6.17 -10.33 0.50
CA GLN A 37 -6.36 -10.57 -0.92
C GLN A 37 -7.82 -10.93 -1.24
N VAL A 38 -8.47 -11.68 -0.38
CA VAL A 38 -9.90 -12.00 -0.54
C VAL A 38 -10.75 -10.73 -0.51
N VAL A 39 -10.44 -9.78 0.39
CA VAL A 39 -11.14 -8.48 0.43
C VAL A 39 -10.96 -7.75 -0.89
N PHE A 40 -9.74 -7.67 -1.38
CA PHE A 40 -9.41 -6.97 -2.62
C PHE A 40 -10.10 -7.60 -3.83
N GLU A 41 -10.04 -8.94 -3.96
CA GLU A 41 -10.53 -9.63 -5.14
C GLU A 41 -12.05 -9.82 -5.15
N ASN A 42 -12.65 -10.11 -4.00
CA ASN A 42 -14.06 -10.51 -3.93
C ASN A 42 -15.00 -9.43 -3.40
N TYR A 43 -14.46 -8.40 -2.71
CA TYR A 43 -15.27 -7.33 -2.13
C TYR A 43 -14.72 -5.95 -2.51
N PRO A 44 -14.56 -5.68 -3.84
CA PRO A 44 -13.93 -4.42 -4.27
C PRO A 44 -14.73 -3.18 -3.90
N GLU A 45 -16.01 -3.33 -3.60
CA GLU A 45 -16.89 -2.24 -3.18
C GLU A 45 -16.83 -1.94 -1.69
N SER A 46 -16.10 -2.78 -0.93
CA SER A 46 -15.94 -2.57 0.51
C SER A 46 -15.15 -1.30 0.76
N GLY A 47 -15.54 -0.55 1.79
CA GLY A 47 -14.76 0.59 2.26
C GLY A 47 -13.38 0.21 2.81
N ARG A 48 -13.11 -1.10 2.93
CA ARG A 48 -11.82 -1.62 3.40
C ARG A 48 -10.86 -1.97 2.27
N VAL A 49 -11.22 -1.77 0.99
CA VAL A 49 -10.34 -2.11 -0.13
C VAL A 49 -9.01 -1.35 -0.04
N GLY A 50 -9.05 -0.05 0.22
CA GLY A 50 -7.84 0.75 0.35
C GLY A 50 -6.93 0.26 1.48
N ASP A 51 -7.52 -0.07 2.63
CA ASP A 51 -6.77 -0.61 3.77
C ASP A 51 -6.18 -1.99 3.45
N ALA A 52 -6.96 -2.86 2.79
CA ALA A 52 -6.51 -4.19 2.40
C ALA A 52 -5.32 -4.10 1.44
N VAL A 53 -5.39 -3.21 0.46
CA VAL A 53 -4.30 -2.98 -0.49
C VAL A 53 -3.05 -2.48 0.22
N ALA A 54 -3.20 -1.52 1.13
CA ALA A 54 -2.07 -1.00 1.90
C ALA A 54 -1.40 -2.10 2.72
N LYS A 55 -2.17 -3.00 3.31
CA LYS A 55 -1.65 -4.13 4.08
C LYS A 55 -0.93 -5.14 3.19
N MET A 56 -1.50 -5.48 2.03
CA MET A 56 -0.86 -6.38 1.06
C MET A 56 0.47 -5.81 0.57
N ALA A 57 0.49 -4.53 0.22
CA ALA A 57 1.69 -3.87 -0.25
C ALA A 57 2.76 -3.81 0.85
N ASN A 58 2.35 -3.56 2.09
CA ASN A 58 3.26 -3.54 3.24
C ASN A 58 3.88 -4.91 3.49
N TYR A 59 3.12 -5.99 3.29
CA TYR A 59 3.64 -7.35 3.38
C TYR A 59 4.79 -7.57 2.40
N TYR A 60 4.59 -7.23 1.12
CA TYR A 60 5.65 -7.35 0.12
C TYR A 60 6.81 -6.41 0.39
N TYR A 61 6.55 -5.20 0.88
CA TYR A 61 7.59 -4.25 1.23
C TYR A 61 8.50 -4.80 2.35
N ARG A 62 7.90 -5.41 3.37
CA ARG A 62 8.66 -6.02 4.47
C ARG A 62 9.52 -7.18 3.99
N LYS A 63 9.07 -7.92 2.99
CA LYS A 63 9.83 -9.01 2.36
C LYS A 63 10.83 -8.49 1.33
N LYS A 64 10.90 -7.18 1.13
CA LYS A 64 11.73 -6.53 0.11
C LYS A 64 11.37 -6.95 -1.32
N ASP A 65 10.15 -7.44 -1.52
CA ASP A 65 9.60 -7.77 -2.83
C ASP A 65 8.85 -6.57 -3.38
N TYR A 66 9.60 -5.51 -3.69
CA TYR A 66 9.04 -4.24 -4.11
C TYR A 66 8.30 -4.34 -5.45
N ARG A 67 8.72 -5.25 -6.32
CA ARG A 67 8.09 -5.44 -7.63
C ARG A 67 6.65 -5.93 -7.49
N ARG A 68 6.41 -6.89 -6.61
CA ARG A 68 5.05 -7.37 -6.36
C ARG A 68 4.18 -6.32 -5.69
N ALA A 69 4.75 -5.54 -4.78
CA ALA A 69 4.05 -4.41 -4.18
C ALA A 69 3.63 -3.40 -5.26
N ILE A 70 4.53 -3.09 -6.18
CA ILE A 70 4.26 -2.19 -7.30
C ILE A 70 3.12 -2.74 -8.16
N ASP A 71 3.13 -4.03 -8.48
CA ASP A 71 2.07 -4.66 -9.28
C ASP A 71 0.70 -4.53 -8.59
N VAL A 72 0.65 -4.73 -7.28
CA VAL A 72 -0.58 -4.56 -6.51
C VAL A 72 -1.11 -3.13 -6.64
N PHE A 73 -0.24 -2.14 -6.44
CA PHE A 73 -0.64 -0.73 -6.54
C PHE A 73 -1.08 -0.36 -7.95
N GLU A 74 -0.37 -0.80 -8.97
CA GLU A 74 -0.73 -0.51 -10.36
C GLU A 74 -2.09 -1.11 -10.73
N ASN A 75 -2.38 -2.34 -10.26
CA ASN A 75 -3.67 -2.97 -10.49
C ASN A 75 -4.80 -2.19 -9.80
N VAL A 76 -4.58 -1.74 -8.57
CA VAL A 76 -5.60 -0.96 -7.84
C VAL A 76 -5.86 0.37 -8.53
N LEU A 77 -4.80 1.08 -8.92
CA LEU A 77 -4.95 2.37 -9.58
C LEU A 77 -5.65 2.23 -10.93
N GLY A 78 -5.44 1.11 -11.63
CA GLY A 78 -6.11 0.83 -12.90
C GLY A 78 -7.56 0.43 -12.74
N ASP A 79 -7.85 -0.45 -11.78
CA ASP A 79 -9.18 -1.06 -11.62
C ASP A 79 -10.10 -0.23 -10.71
N HIS A 80 -9.54 0.55 -9.79
CA HIS A 80 -10.29 1.31 -8.78
C HIS A 80 -9.77 2.74 -8.68
N PRO A 81 -9.86 3.54 -9.77
CA PRO A 81 -9.33 4.91 -9.76
C PRO A 81 -10.03 5.84 -8.78
N ASP A 82 -11.25 5.49 -8.35
CA ASP A 82 -12.03 6.27 -7.40
C ASP A 82 -11.98 5.70 -5.98
N ALA A 83 -11.06 4.76 -5.71
CA ALA A 83 -10.96 4.15 -4.39
C ALA A 83 -10.63 5.21 -3.33
N GLY A 84 -11.23 5.05 -2.15
CA GLY A 84 -10.81 5.83 -0.99
C GLY A 84 -9.34 5.54 -0.68
N PHE A 85 -8.68 6.45 -0.02
CA PHE A 85 -7.28 6.29 0.38
C PHE A 85 -6.29 6.27 -0.79
N LEU A 86 -6.62 6.90 -1.92
CA LEU A 86 -5.69 7.02 -3.04
C LEU A 86 -4.40 7.72 -2.64
N ASP A 87 -4.45 8.68 -1.74
CA ASP A 87 -3.27 9.35 -1.21
C ASP A 87 -2.33 8.35 -0.53
N VAL A 88 -2.85 7.43 0.27
CA VAL A 88 -2.07 6.36 0.92
C VAL A 88 -1.48 5.41 -0.12
N ILE A 89 -2.28 5.03 -1.11
CA ILE A 89 -1.85 4.14 -2.19
C ILE A 89 -0.72 4.78 -3.00
N LEU A 90 -0.89 6.03 -3.42
CA LEU A 90 0.13 6.76 -4.17
C LEU A 90 1.42 6.93 -3.38
N PHE A 91 1.32 7.22 -2.08
CA PHE A 91 2.48 7.38 -1.22
C PHE A 91 3.29 6.09 -1.13
N ASN A 92 2.63 4.97 -0.86
CA ASN A 92 3.30 3.67 -0.75
C ASN A 92 3.84 3.19 -2.11
N TYR A 93 3.11 3.45 -3.19
CA TYR A 93 3.56 3.18 -4.55
C TYR A 93 4.86 3.95 -4.85
N GLY A 94 4.88 5.24 -4.53
CA GLY A 94 6.08 6.07 -4.70
C GLY A 94 7.27 5.54 -3.90
N ARG A 95 7.05 5.09 -2.67
CA ARG A 95 8.10 4.50 -1.85
C ARG A 95 8.68 3.25 -2.49
N CYS A 96 7.84 2.38 -3.04
CA CYS A 96 8.29 1.16 -3.71
C CYS A 96 9.08 1.48 -4.99
N LEU A 97 8.61 2.44 -5.78
CA LEU A 97 9.32 2.90 -6.97
C LEU A 97 10.71 3.45 -6.63
N TYR A 98 10.81 4.20 -5.55
CA TYR A 98 12.08 4.70 -5.07
C TYR A 98 13.05 3.55 -4.75
N ARG A 99 12.54 2.50 -4.09
CA ARG A 99 13.35 1.34 -3.69
C ARG A 99 13.87 0.52 -4.87
N VAL A 100 13.13 0.49 -5.99
CA VAL A 100 13.60 -0.18 -7.21
C VAL A 100 14.36 0.76 -8.14
N ASN A 101 14.76 1.92 -7.65
CA ASN A 101 15.54 2.92 -8.37
C ASN A 101 14.80 3.58 -9.54
N ARG A 102 13.48 3.58 -9.49
CA ARG A 102 12.61 4.33 -10.44
C ARG A 102 12.23 5.68 -9.82
N LYS A 103 13.24 6.50 -9.55
CA LYS A 103 13.09 7.74 -8.76
C LYS A 103 12.28 8.81 -9.47
N GLY A 104 12.37 8.93 -10.78
CA GLY A 104 11.55 9.84 -11.54
C GLY A 104 10.07 9.49 -11.48
N ASP A 105 9.76 8.20 -11.59
CA ASP A 105 8.38 7.71 -11.45
C ASP A 105 7.87 7.89 -10.02
N ALA A 106 8.72 7.66 -9.04
CA ALA A 106 8.38 7.88 -7.63
C ALA A 106 7.98 9.34 -7.39
N ARG A 107 8.75 10.28 -7.91
CA ARG A 107 8.45 11.71 -7.79
C ARG A 107 7.07 12.05 -8.36
N ARG A 108 6.72 11.47 -9.50
CA ARG A 108 5.39 11.68 -10.12
C ARG A 108 4.25 11.29 -9.18
N GLN A 109 4.41 10.19 -8.44
CA GLN A 109 3.38 9.76 -7.49
C GLN A 109 3.26 10.73 -6.32
N PHE A 110 4.37 11.21 -5.79
CA PHE A 110 4.35 12.20 -4.72
C PHE A 110 3.78 13.54 -5.20
N ASP A 111 4.12 13.97 -6.41
CA ASP A 111 3.56 15.20 -6.99
C ASP A 111 2.05 15.08 -7.18
N GLN A 112 1.55 13.90 -7.57
CA GLN A 112 0.11 13.67 -7.71
C GLN A 112 -0.62 13.83 -6.38
N ILE A 113 -0.03 13.39 -5.28
CA ILE A 113 -0.60 13.60 -3.95
C ILE A 113 -0.72 15.10 -3.65
N ILE A 114 0.31 15.86 -3.94
CA ILE A 114 0.34 17.32 -3.69
C ILE A 114 -0.74 18.01 -4.50
N GLU A 115 -0.92 17.62 -5.76
CA GLU A 115 -1.87 18.26 -6.68
C GLU A 115 -3.31 17.85 -6.41
N GLU A 116 -3.58 16.57 -6.17
CA GLU A 116 -4.93 16.04 -6.05
C GLU A 116 -5.42 15.93 -4.61
N PHE A 117 -4.51 15.80 -3.66
CA PHE A 117 -4.84 15.61 -2.24
C PHE A 117 -4.07 16.57 -1.35
N PRO A 118 -4.17 17.90 -1.60
CA PRO A 118 -3.39 18.88 -0.84
C PRO A 118 -3.72 18.91 0.66
N ASP A 119 -4.91 18.45 1.03
CA ASP A 119 -5.34 18.40 2.43
C ASP A 119 -4.98 17.08 3.14
N SER A 120 -4.35 16.15 2.43
CA SER A 120 -3.93 14.89 3.02
C SER A 120 -2.80 15.11 4.03
N ASN A 121 -2.81 14.31 5.09
CA ASN A 121 -1.71 14.28 6.05
C ASN A 121 -0.38 13.89 5.40
N LEU A 122 -0.43 13.21 4.26
CA LEU A 122 0.74 12.77 3.52
C LEU A 122 1.29 13.83 2.57
N ALA A 123 0.52 14.89 2.28
CA ALA A 123 0.93 15.91 1.31
C ALA A 123 2.23 16.62 1.72
N THR A 124 2.41 16.93 2.99
CA THR A 124 3.61 17.58 3.50
C THR A 124 4.84 16.71 3.31
N GLU A 125 4.74 15.43 3.68
CA GLU A 125 5.82 14.46 3.51
C GLU A 125 6.11 14.20 2.04
N ALA A 126 5.06 14.09 1.21
CA ALA A 126 5.19 13.91 -0.23
C ALA A 126 5.95 15.07 -0.86
N LYS A 127 5.66 16.30 -0.43
CA LYS A 127 6.36 17.49 -0.92
C LYS A 127 7.83 17.47 -0.54
N ARG A 128 8.13 17.10 0.70
CA ARG A 128 9.52 17.00 1.17
C ARG A 128 10.32 16.02 0.33
N ILE A 129 9.75 14.85 0.04
CA ILE A 129 10.40 13.82 -0.77
C ILE A 129 10.53 14.28 -2.22
N SER A 130 9.48 14.85 -2.79
CA SER A 130 9.50 15.35 -4.17
C SER A 130 10.57 16.43 -4.35
N ASP A 131 10.67 17.38 -3.42
CA ASP A 131 11.68 18.44 -3.47
C ASP A 131 13.09 17.84 -3.38
N ALA A 132 13.31 16.87 -2.53
CA ALA A 132 14.60 16.20 -2.40
C ALA A 132 14.99 15.47 -3.69
N LEU A 133 14.03 14.79 -4.33
CA LEU A 133 14.26 14.13 -5.62
C LEU A 133 14.56 15.12 -6.73
N ALA A 134 13.86 16.26 -6.74
CA ALA A 134 14.12 17.32 -7.71
C ALA A 134 15.55 17.87 -7.58
N LYS A 135 16.03 18.09 -6.36
CA LYS A 135 17.39 18.53 -6.09
C LYS A 135 18.43 17.50 -6.54
N ALA A 136 18.09 16.23 -6.49
CA ALA A 136 18.95 15.13 -6.94
C ALA A 136 18.93 14.93 -8.46
N GLY A 137 18.13 15.70 -9.19
CA GLY A 137 18.07 15.64 -10.64
C GLY A 137 16.95 14.78 -11.23
N TYR A 138 16.03 14.34 -10.39
CA TYR A 138 14.89 13.54 -10.82
C TYR A 138 13.63 14.41 -10.90
#